data_f607474c78ad7e8b4328d4ca1a31fa94
#
_entry.id   f607474c78ad7e8b4328d4ca1a31fa94
#
_cell.length_a   1.000
_cell.length_b   1.000
_cell.length_c   1.000
_cell.angle_alpha   90.00
_cell.angle_beta   90.00
_cell.angle_gamma   90.00
#
_symmetry.space_group_name_H-M   'P 1'
#
loop_
_entity.id
_entity.type
_entity.pdbx_description
1 polymer ?
#
loop_
_entity_poly.entity_id
_entity_poly.type
_entity_poly.pdbx_seq_one_letter_code
_entity_poly.pdbx_strand_id
1 'polypeptide(L)'
;MVVPPRITLHKFNVPIQHVKRHGLLSDGPSPVSEGPSDAIFAVKGQGTVSVKPTPIDTTQLTIILSSSTNPHAGFVGLSVNSTRAVLWVQAANTMDQRVLSTSSEAAYVLDAPEKNQPYWLSFDAQNKRFRYGKGEMMRVNMLVESSWSKGDPSAELYKSLDHVVVHGTNDSALVCLRTAVNVDPAPHLCRPEDVSLQMIAENTHTVASDLPFACFQLYNNVAGPGMKLDTADFPDFSRAIQHSILTKGALCYEKLQEKDKIFGYLRVTLDANAGESPGSPYVCEIWPFGNGSPIHDHGQACAVIKVLHGNINVSWYSGLAVGINEPWATANVEKDEVTFLTPSNYQIHRLHNDKEVHDASSGNVVQDFAATIQCYRYLPTDDVHYEYFDYINDKGETKEHFEPDSDWDFLTFKNLIRAEWGKVPRGAGVGAQGQANGSVAPVDEAADFIQGESD
;
A
#
# COMPACT_ATOMS: atom_id res chain seq x y z
N MET A 1 0.23 -6.63 24.28
CA MET A 1 1.42 -6.68 23.39
C MET A 1 0.87 -7.06 22.03
N VAL A 2 0.85 -6.10 21.11
CA VAL A 2 0.35 -6.35 19.74
C VAL A 2 1.42 -7.20 19.05
N VAL A 3 1.09 -8.40 18.65
CA VAL A 3 1.98 -9.23 17.83
C VAL A 3 1.84 -8.73 16.39
N PRO A 4 2.93 -8.29 15.74
CA PRO A 4 2.81 -7.81 14.36
C PRO A 4 2.30 -8.92 13.45
N PRO A 5 1.53 -8.57 12.40
CA PRO A 5 1.03 -9.53 11.45
C PRO A 5 2.18 -10.34 10.85
N ARG A 6 2.03 -11.64 10.78
CA ARG A 6 3.01 -12.51 10.11
C ARG A 6 2.91 -12.26 8.61
N ILE A 7 3.90 -11.57 8.06
CA ILE A 7 4.02 -11.35 6.63
C ILE A 7 4.62 -12.60 6.01
N THR A 8 3.88 -13.22 5.10
CA THR A 8 4.35 -14.37 4.33
C THR A 8 4.84 -13.88 2.97
N LEU A 9 6.15 -14.01 2.72
CA LEU A 9 6.76 -13.69 1.43
C LEU A 9 6.69 -14.91 0.51
N HIS A 10 6.10 -14.75 -0.67
CA HIS A 10 5.90 -15.84 -1.62
C HIS A 10 6.98 -15.93 -2.71
N LYS A 11 7.77 -14.90 -2.88
CA LYS A 11 8.89 -14.89 -3.84
C LYS A 11 10.12 -14.31 -3.16
N PHE A 12 11.07 -15.16 -2.73
CA PHE A 12 12.42 -14.66 -2.45
C PHE A 12 13.54 -15.69 -2.49
N ASN A 13 14.51 -15.37 -3.34
CA ASN A 13 15.89 -15.81 -3.22
C ASN A 13 16.88 -14.62 -3.17
N VAL A 14 16.47 -13.47 -2.70
CA VAL A 14 17.41 -12.35 -2.50
C VAL A 14 17.64 -12.20 -1.01
N PRO A 15 18.86 -12.52 -0.49
CA PRO A 15 19.17 -12.28 0.92
C PRO A 15 18.93 -10.81 1.23
N ILE A 16 18.18 -10.54 2.29
CA ILE A 16 18.08 -9.20 2.88
C ILE A 16 19.47 -8.87 3.41
N GLN A 17 20.28 -8.20 2.59
CA GLN A 17 21.51 -7.63 3.10
C GLN A 17 21.14 -6.43 3.94
N HIS A 18 21.54 -6.44 5.20
CA HIS A 18 21.39 -5.32 6.12
C HIS A 18 22.10 -4.09 5.55
N VAL A 19 21.35 -3.25 4.88
CA VAL A 19 21.85 -1.95 4.40
C VAL A 19 21.50 -0.92 5.46
N LYS A 20 22.53 -0.25 5.99
CA LYS A 20 22.35 0.85 6.93
C LYS A 20 21.39 1.88 6.30
N ARG A 21 20.29 2.15 6.99
CA ARG A 21 19.39 3.25 6.64
C ARG A 21 20.16 4.57 6.78
N HIS A 22 20.41 5.23 5.67
CA HIS A 22 20.74 6.64 5.64
C HIS A 22 19.77 7.33 4.70
N GLY A 23 18.87 8.08 5.27
CA GLY A 23 17.99 8.99 4.55
C GLY A 23 16.55 8.86 5.00
N LEU A 24 16.00 9.97 5.38
CA LEU A 24 14.57 10.21 5.45
C LEU A 24 13.91 9.63 4.20
N LEU A 25 12.80 8.94 4.37
CA LEU A 25 11.92 8.60 3.26
C LEU A 25 11.64 9.93 2.55
N SER A 26 12.16 10.03 1.34
CA SER A 26 12.05 11.25 0.56
C SER A 26 10.60 11.51 0.23
N ASP A 27 10.28 12.76 0.12
CA ASP A 27 9.09 13.24 -0.55
C ASP A 27 8.79 12.35 -1.76
N GLY A 28 7.54 11.94 -1.93
CA GLY A 28 7.08 10.99 -2.93
C GLY A 28 7.54 11.29 -4.37
N PRO A 29 7.07 10.52 -5.34
CA PRO A 29 7.43 10.75 -6.73
C PRO A 29 7.15 12.20 -7.09
N SER A 30 8.15 12.90 -7.63
CA SER A 30 7.86 14.16 -8.31
C SER A 30 7.18 13.79 -9.61
N PRO A 31 5.92 14.19 -9.84
CA PRO A 31 5.28 13.98 -11.12
C PRO A 31 6.13 14.68 -12.17
N VAL A 32 6.60 13.93 -13.14
CA VAL A 32 7.17 14.52 -14.35
C VAL A 32 6.01 14.70 -15.30
N SER A 33 5.79 15.93 -15.74
CA SER A 33 4.77 16.29 -16.71
C SER A 33 4.67 15.28 -17.86
N GLU A 34 3.47 15.04 -18.34
CA GLU A 34 3.24 14.44 -19.67
C GLU A 34 4.02 15.25 -20.70
N GLY A 35 5.23 14.81 -21.02
CA GLY A 35 6.17 15.54 -21.87
C GLY A 35 7.26 14.61 -22.35
N PRO A 36 8.20 15.10 -23.15
CA PRO A 36 9.18 14.26 -23.79
C PRO A 36 9.85 13.33 -22.79
N SER A 37 10.25 12.19 -23.28
CA SER A 37 10.90 11.07 -22.66
C SER A 37 12.20 11.42 -21.92
N ASP A 38 12.30 12.58 -21.25
CA ASP A 38 13.47 13.01 -20.49
C ASP A 38 13.11 13.74 -19.20
N ALA A 39 13.98 13.61 -18.19
CA ALA A 39 13.84 14.27 -16.91
C ALA A 39 15.21 14.50 -16.24
N ILE A 40 15.23 15.46 -15.30
CA ILE A 40 16.40 15.76 -14.48
C ILE A 40 16.12 15.39 -13.03
N PHE A 41 16.99 14.58 -12.44
CA PHE A 41 16.91 14.23 -11.03
C PHE A 41 17.38 15.39 -10.14
N ALA A 42 16.73 15.59 -9.01
CA ALA A 42 17.10 16.62 -8.06
C ALA A 42 18.44 16.35 -7.37
N VAL A 43 18.92 15.11 -7.37
CA VAL A 43 20.17 14.68 -6.72
C VAL A 43 21.06 13.98 -7.74
N LYS A 44 22.33 14.39 -7.81
CA LYS A 44 23.31 13.75 -8.67
C LYS A 44 23.76 12.41 -8.09
N GLY A 45 23.92 11.43 -8.97
CA GLY A 45 24.44 10.12 -8.60
C GLY A 45 23.47 9.20 -7.87
N GLN A 46 22.21 9.62 -7.70
CA GLN A 46 21.19 8.73 -7.14
C GLN A 46 19.79 9.05 -7.66
N GLY A 47 18.97 8.02 -7.75
CA GLY A 47 17.57 8.13 -8.13
C GLY A 47 17.01 6.82 -8.63
N THR A 48 15.72 6.84 -8.89
CA THR A 48 15.02 5.75 -9.57
C THR A 48 14.10 6.34 -10.61
N VAL A 49 14.14 5.78 -11.81
CA VAL A 49 13.21 6.10 -12.90
C VAL A 49 12.36 4.89 -13.20
N SER A 50 11.07 5.08 -13.30
CA SER A 50 10.10 4.10 -13.77
C SER A 50 9.47 4.58 -15.07
N VAL A 51 9.33 3.68 -16.00
CA VAL A 51 8.76 3.91 -17.32
C VAL A 51 7.65 2.92 -17.54
N LYS A 52 6.45 3.41 -17.80
CA LYS A 52 5.32 2.60 -18.25
C LYS A 52 5.19 2.81 -19.76
N PRO A 53 5.71 1.88 -20.60
CA PRO A 53 5.66 2.07 -22.04
C PRO A 53 4.22 1.93 -22.55
N THR A 54 3.84 2.78 -23.49
CA THR A 54 2.54 2.66 -24.15
C THR A 54 2.53 1.47 -25.11
N PRO A 55 1.46 0.68 -25.18
CA PRO A 55 1.53 -0.74 -25.54
C PRO A 55 1.85 -1.07 -27.00
N ILE A 56 1.79 -0.14 -27.94
CA ILE A 56 1.38 -0.59 -29.27
C ILE A 56 2.49 -1.23 -30.12
N ASP A 57 3.77 -0.86 -29.96
CA ASP A 57 4.84 -1.42 -30.81
C ASP A 57 6.24 -1.40 -30.18
N THR A 58 6.34 -1.44 -28.88
CA THR A 58 7.64 -1.42 -28.22
C THR A 58 8.35 -2.76 -28.40
N THR A 59 9.28 -2.82 -29.32
CA THR A 59 10.15 -3.99 -29.52
C THR A 59 11.38 -3.94 -28.63
N GLN A 60 11.76 -2.74 -28.19
CA GLN A 60 12.88 -2.48 -27.29
C GLN A 60 12.63 -1.20 -26.49
N LEU A 61 12.75 -1.28 -25.18
CA LEU A 61 12.80 -0.15 -24.27
C LEU A 61 14.24 0.13 -23.90
N THR A 62 14.67 1.40 -23.95
CA THR A 62 16.00 1.80 -23.48
C THR A 62 15.89 3.03 -22.59
N ILE A 63 16.39 2.89 -21.34
CA ILE A 63 16.51 3.96 -20.36
C ILE A 63 17.98 4.36 -20.30
N ILE A 64 18.26 5.63 -20.56
CA ILE A 64 19.65 6.17 -20.59
C ILE A 64 19.79 7.20 -19.49
N LEU A 65 20.79 7.03 -18.63
CA LEU A 65 21.23 7.99 -17.63
C LEU A 65 22.47 8.72 -18.13
N SER A 66 22.53 10.03 -17.96
CA SER A 66 23.64 10.89 -18.33
C SER A 66 23.85 12.01 -17.29
N SER A 67 24.85 12.86 -17.52
CA SER A 67 25.03 14.08 -16.75
C SER A 67 24.43 15.27 -17.50
N SER A 68 23.53 16.01 -16.86
CA SER A 68 22.95 17.25 -17.41
C SER A 68 24.00 18.36 -17.61
N THR A 69 25.05 18.36 -16.78
CA THR A 69 26.12 19.36 -16.83
C THR A 69 27.30 18.97 -17.73
N ASN A 70 27.42 17.68 -18.08
CA ASN A 70 28.46 17.18 -18.99
C ASN A 70 27.91 16.00 -19.81
N PRO A 71 27.11 16.25 -20.85
CA PRO A 71 26.51 15.20 -21.65
C PRO A 71 27.53 14.34 -22.42
N HIS A 72 28.78 14.80 -22.52
CA HIS A 72 29.87 14.05 -23.16
C HIS A 72 30.66 13.15 -22.20
N ALA A 73 30.33 13.15 -20.91
CA ALA A 73 30.98 12.27 -19.91
C ALA A 73 30.71 10.78 -20.13
N GLY A 74 29.72 10.43 -20.96
CA GLY A 74 29.28 9.07 -21.21
C GLY A 74 27.89 8.81 -20.68
N PHE A 75 27.46 7.55 -20.75
CA PHE A 75 26.09 7.12 -20.47
C PHE A 75 26.07 5.81 -19.67
N VAL A 76 25.05 5.64 -18.87
CA VAL A 76 24.64 4.32 -18.34
C VAL A 76 23.27 4.01 -18.90
N GLY A 77 23.07 2.81 -19.41
CA GLY A 77 21.81 2.44 -20.01
C GLY A 77 21.29 1.07 -19.59
N LEU A 78 19.99 0.95 -19.55
CA LEU A 78 19.23 -0.30 -19.49
C LEU A 78 18.52 -0.47 -20.81
N SER A 79 18.80 -1.56 -21.53
CA SER A 79 18.09 -1.95 -22.75
C SER A 79 17.34 -3.25 -22.50
N VAL A 80 16.03 -3.25 -22.74
CA VAL A 80 15.14 -4.41 -22.54
C VAL A 80 14.38 -4.68 -23.83
N ASN A 81 14.46 -5.89 -24.33
CA ASN A 81 13.65 -6.37 -25.44
C ASN A 81 13.03 -7.73 -25.12
N SER A 82 12.34 -8.35 -26.05
CA SER A 82 11.65 -9.66 -25.83
C SER A 82 12.58 -10.84 -25.58
N THR A 83 13.90 -10.67 -25.72
CA THR A 83 14.86 -11.78 -25.58
C THR A 83 15.88 -11.56 -24.48
N ARG A 84 16.15 -10.33 -24.07
CA ARG A 84 17.14 -10.01 -23.03
C ARG A 84 16.92 -8.63 -22.40
N ALA A 85 17.43 -8.49 -21.19
CA ALA A 85 17.70 -7.22 -20.53
C ALA A 85 19.21 -7.04 -20.39
N VAL A 86 19.72 -5.85 -20.69
CA VAL A 86 21.15 -5.52 -20.63
C VAL A 86 21.35 -4.20 -19.93
N LEU A 87 22.10 -4.21 -18.85
CA LEU A 87 22.61 -3.02 -18.19
C LEU A 87 24.05 -2.77 -18.70
N TRP A 88 24.31 -1.57 -19.19
CA TRP A 88 25.58 -1.24 -19.85
C TRP A 88 26.07 0.18 -19.49
N VAL A 89 27.35 0.41 -19.69
CA VAL A 89 27.99 1.75 -19.60
C VAL A 89 28.80 2.02 -20.87
N GLN A 90 28.70 3.24 -21.34
CA GLN A 90 29.51 3.77 -22.44
C GLN A 90 30.32 4.96 -21.91
N ALA A 91 31.63 4.84 -21.91
CA ALA A 91 32.51 5.90 -21.45
C ALA A 91 32.54 7.06 -22.46
N ALA A 92 33.06 8.21 -22.03
CA ALA A 92 33.26 9.38 -22.87
C ALA A 92 34.08 9.06 -24.13
N ASN A 93 33.68 9.63 -25.24
CA ASN A 93 34.42 9.55 -26.53
C ASN A 93 34.62 8.13 -27.07
N THR A 94 33.83 7.16 -26.62
CA THR A 94 33.84 5.79 -27.16
C THR A 94 32.49 5.45 -27.73
N MET A 95 32.45 4.51 -28.70
CA MET A 95 31.23 3.88 -29.18
C MET A 95 31.03 2.52 -28.51
N ASP A 96 32.00 2.06 -27.74
CA ASP A 96 31.99 0.74 -27.12
C ASP A 96 31.16 0.77 -25.82
N GLN A 97 30.24 -0.14 -25.73
CA GLN A 97 29.42 -0.38 -24.53
C GLN A 97 30.01 -1.52 -23.71
N ARG A 98 30.34 -1.23 -22.47
CA ARG A 98 30.73 -2.27 -21.51
C ARG A 98 29.47 -2.80 -20.80
N VAL A 99 29.18 -4.08 -20.94
CA VAL A 99 28.08 -4.73 -20.24
C VAL A 99 28.38 -4.82 -18.75
N LEU A 100 27.47 -4.32 -17.93
CA LEU A 100 27.51 -4.41 -16.47
C LEU A 100 26.77 -5.66 -15.98
N SER A 101 25.63 -5.95 -16.58
CA SER A 101 24.82 -7.14 -16.31
C SER A 101 23.95 -7.48 -17.50
N THR A 102 23.60 -8.76 -17.67
CA THR A 102 22.65 -9.20 -18.69
C THR A 102 21.86 -10.41 -18.22
N SER A 103 20.61 -10.50 -18.63
CA SER A 103 19.76 -11.68 -18.40
C SER A 103 18.86 -11.92 -19.63
N SER A 104 18.62 -13.19 -19.93
CA SER A 104 17.68 -13.66 -20.96
C SER A 104 16.51 -14.46 -20.39
N GLU A 105 16.37 -14.49 -19.06
CA GLU A 105 15.23 -15.16 -18.43
C GLU A 105 13.92 -14.42 -18.73
N ALA A 106 12.84 -15.15 -18.90
CA ALA A 106 11.53 -14.61 -19.28
C ALA A 106 11.00 -13.55 -18.34
N ALA A 107 11.32 -13.64 -17.04
CA ALA A 107 10.93 -12.64 -16.05
C ALA A 107 11.62 -11.26 -16.24
N TYR A 108 12.77 -11.22 -16.93
CA TYR A 108 13.62 -10.02 -17.04
C TYR A 108 13.43 -9.26 -18.35
N VAL A 109 12.85 -9.90 -19.35
CA VAL A 109 12.69 -9.35 -20.70
C VAL A 109 11.42 -8.52 -20.82
N LEU A 110 11.25 -7.82 -21.95
CA LEU A 110 10.07 -7.02 -22.24
C LEU A 110 8.84 -7.94 -22.29
N ASP A 111 7.83 -7.59 -21.51
CA ASP A 111 6.56 -8.29 -21.50
C ASP A 111 5.73 -7.98 -22.75
N ALA A 112 4.75 -8.84 -23.01
CA ALA A 112 3.76 -8.54 -24.01
C ALA A 112 3.00 -7.23 -23.69
N PRO A 113 2.66 -6.42 -24.70
CA PRO A 113 2.10 -5.07 -24.51
C PRO A 113 0.87 -5.01 -23.60
N GLU A 114 0.03 -6.03 -23.64
CA GLU A 114 -1.19 -6.14 -22.84
C GLU A 114 -0.95 -6.22 -21.33
N LYS A 115 0.29 -6.52 -20.91
CA LYS A 115 0.63 -6.54 -19.47
C LYS A 115 0.80 -5.15 -18.87
N ASN A 116 1.01 -4.14 -19.70
CA ASN A 116 1.10 -2.73 -19.30
C ASN A 116 1.95 -2.48 -18.03
N GLN A 117 3.08 -3.18 -17.93
CA GLN A 117 3.92 -3.22 -16.74
C GLN A 117 4.95 -2.09 -16.75
N PRO A 118 5.16 -1.34 -15.66
CA PRO A 118 6.26 -0.41 -15.57
C PRO A 118 7.61 -1.12 -15.44
N TYR A 119 8.65 -0.50 -15.98
CA TYR A 119 10.06 -0.93 -15.92
C TYR A 119 10.84 0.16 -15.24
N TRP A 120 11.69 -0.19 -14.28
CA TRP A 120 12.43 0.83 -13.54
C TRP A 120 13.93 0.54 -13.48
N LEU A 121 14.70 1.62 -13.48
CA LEU A 121 16.14 1.63 -13.29
C LEU A 121 16.47 2.51 -12.09
N SER A 122 17.07 1.92 -11.06
CA SER A 122 17.57 2.61 -9.87
C SER A 122 19.09 2.69 -9.92
N PHE A 123 19.63 3.83 -9.52
CA PHE A 123 21.07 4.06 -9.41
C PHE A 123 21.43 4.73 -8.10
N ASP A 124 22.59 4.31 -7.56
CA ASP A 124 23.12 4.76 -6.28
C ASP A 124 24.64 4.76 -6.34
N ALA A 125 25.23 5.89 -6.68
CA ALA A 125 26.66 6.02 -6.78
C ALA A 125 27.37 5.94 -5.42
N GLN A 126 26.69 6.35 -4.34
CA GLN A 126 27.25 6.28 -2.99
C GLN A 126 27.41 4.82 -2.54
N ASN A 127 26.42 3.99 -2.79
CA ASN A 127 26.44 2.57 -2.47
C ASN A 127 26.94 1.69 -3.63
N LYS A 128 27.30 2.28 -4.77
CA LYS A 128 27.86 1.62 -5.96
C LYS A 128 26.95 0.55 -6.52
N ARG A 129 25.69 0.91 -6.78
CA ARG A 129 24.64 0.00 -7.22
C ARG A 129 23.85 0.55 -8.40
N PHE A 130 23.59 -0.33 -9.36
CA PHE A 130 22.50 -0.19 -10.33
C PHE A 130 21.53 -1.34 -10.14
N ARG A 131 20.25 -1.05 -10.22
CA ARG A 131 19.18 -2.05 -10.04
C ARG A 131 18.12 -1.88 -11.11
N TYR A 132 17.69 -2.99 -11.65
CA TYR A 132 16.59 -3.05 -12.60
C TYR A 132 15.48 -3.90 -12.03
N GLY A 133 14.23 -3.48 -12.22
CA GLY A 133 13.05 -4.23 -11.84
C GLY A 133 11.82 -3.90 -12.68
N LYS A 134 10.73 -4.57 -12.40
CA LYS A 134 9.41 -4.40 -13.04
C LYS A 134 8.34 -4.21 -11.97
N GLY A 135 7.24 -3.53 -12.33
CA GLY A 135 6.17 -3.22 -11.41
C GLY A 135 6.52 -2.07 -10.48
N GLU A 136 6.02 -2.10 -9.26
CA GLU A 136 6.33 -1.06 -8.27
C GLU A 136 7.83 -0.94 -8.03
N MET A 137 8.31 0.29 -7.83
CA MET A 137 9.71 0.63 -7.58
C MET A 137 10.17 0.20 -6.17
N MET A 138 9.95 -1.05 -5.85
CA MET A 138 10.31 -1.68 -4.59
C MET A 138 11.44 -2.67 -4.79
N ARG A 139 12.30 -2.83 -3.77
CA ARG A 139 13.40 -3.80 -3.84
C ARG A 139 12.92 -5.23 -4.07
N VAL A 140 11.77 -5.54 -3.54
CA VAL A 140 11.10 -6.85 -3.72
C VAL A 140 10.83 -7.17 -5.18
N ASN A 141 10.64 -6.16 -6.02
CA ASN A 141 10.40 -6.27 -7.45
C ASN A 141 11.69 -6.16 -8.30
N MET A 142 12.85 -6.11 -7.63
CA MET A 142 14.15 -6.06 -8.28
C MET A 142 14.46 -7.39 -8.97
N LEU A 143 14.91 -7.31 -10.20
CA LEU A 143 15.30 -8.44 -11.04
C LEU A 143 16.82 -8.56 -11.17
N VAL A 144 17.51 -7.42 -11.32
CA VAL A 144 18.95 -7.37 -11.54
C VAL A 144 19.58 -6.34 -10.61
N GLU A 145 20.66 -6.70 -9.96
CA GLU A 145 21.56 -5.76 -9.27
C GLU A 145 22.95 -5.89 -9.88
N SER A 146 23.57 -4.75 -10.19
CA SER A 146 24.97 -4.65 -10.58
C SER A 146 25.71 -3.71 -9.63
N SER A 147 26.89 -4.12 -9.20
CA SER A 147 27.76 -3.31 -8.35
C SER A 147 29.12 -3.09 -9.01
N TRP A 148 29.84 -2.04 -8.59
CA TRP A 148 31.17 -1.77 -9.09
C TRP A 148 32.19 -1.54 -7.97
N SER A 149 33.46 -1.80 -8.28
CA SER A 149 34.54 -1.60 -7.34
C SER A 149 34.96 -0.12 -7.22
N LYS A 150 35.71 0.22 -6.19
CA LYS A 150 36.25 1.58 -5.99
C LYS A 150 37.12 2.06 -7.17
N GLY A 151 37.73 1.13 -7.90
CA GLY A 151 38.62 1.43 -9.05
C GLY A 151 37.93 1.36 -10.41
N ASP A 152 36.61 1.30 -10.48
CA ASP A 152 35.90 1.29 -11.77
C ASP A 152 36.19 2.58 -12.55
N PRO A 153 36.62 2.48 -13.83
CA PRO A 153 36.98 3.66 -14.63
C PRO A 153 35.80 4.61 -14.87
N SER A 154 34.58 4.15 -14.72
CA SER A 154 33.35 4.96 -14.89
C SER A 154 32.81 5.50 -13.56
N ALA A 155 33.50 5.34 -12.44
CA ALA A 155 33.00 5.74 -11.12
C ALA A 155 32.67 7.24 -11.03
N GLU A 156 33.39 8.10 -11.70
CA GLU A 156 33.12 9.54 -11.72
C GLU A 156 31.90 9.88 -12.60
N LEU A 157 31.70 9.15 -13.71
CA LEU A 157 30.47 9.25 -14.48
C LEU A 157 29.26 8.90 -13.62
N TYR A 158 29.30 7.79 -12.87
CA TYR A 158 28.18 7.35 -12.04
C TYR A 158 27.75 8.39 -10.99
N LYS A 159 28.71 9.13 -10.42
CA LYS A 159 28.44 10.22 -9.46
C LYS A 159 27.82 11.45 -10.10
N SER A 160 27.97 11.63 -11.40
CA SER A 160 27.49 12.81 -12.13
C SER A 160 26.12 12.61 -12.76
N LEU A 161 25.57 11.39 -12.72
CA LEU A 161 24.28 11.07 -13.34
C LEU A 161 23.14 11.83 -12.66
N ASP A 162 22.41 12.61 -13.41
CA ASP A 162 21.26 13.38 -12.97
C ASP A 162 20.20 13.61 -14.07
N HIS A 163 20.42 13.07 -15.26
CA HIS A 163 19.51 13.23 -16.38
C HIS A 163 19.16 11.87 -16.96
N VAL A 164 17.88 11.66 -17.28
CA VAL A 164 17.37 10.44 -17.90
C VAL A 164 16.73 10.75 -19.23
N VAL A 165 16.95 9.88 -20.21
CA VAL A 165 16.26 9.87 -21.50
C VAL A 165 15.74 8.46 -21.76
N VAL A 166 14.52 8.36 -22.29
CA VAL A 166 13.89 7.08 -22.62
C VAL A 166 13.67 6.99 -24.13
N HIS A 167 14.00 5.84 -24.69
CA HIS A 167 13.80 5.51 -26.10
C HIS A 167 13.05 4.20 -26.27
N GLY A 168 12.38 4.05 -27.41
CA GLY A 168 11.71 2.80 -27.80
C GLY A 168 10.24 2.74 -27.42
N THR A 169 9.66 3.87 -27.02
CA THR A 169 8.23 4.01 -26.78
C THR A 169 7.78 5.37 -27.28
N ASN A 170 6.61 5.45 -27.89
CA ASN A 170 6.11 6.69 -28.49
C ASN A 170 5.53 7.65 -27.46
N ASP A 171 4.87 7.10 -26.43
CA ASP A 171 4.39 7.82 -25.26
C ASP A 171 4.71 6.98 -24.04
N SER A 172 5.34 7.55 -23.04
CA SER A 172 5.65 6.83 -21.80
C SER A 172 5.31 7.70 -20.62
N ALA A 173 4.58 7.13 -19.67
CA ALA A 173 4.51 7.71 -18.36
C ALA A 173 5.87 7.52 -17.67
N LEU A 174 6.51 8.62 -17.27
CA LEU A 174 7.81 8.65 -16.62
C LEU A 174 7.64 9.11 -15.17
N VAL A 175 8.11 8.30 -14.24
CA VAL A 175 8.13 8.65 -12.81
C VAL A 175 9.56 8.61 -12.32
N CYS A 176 10.01 9.69 -11.68
CA CYS A 176 11.34 9.79 -11.11
C CYS A 176 11.30 9.98 -9.61
N LEU A 177 12.04 9.17 -8.87
CA LEU A 177 12.25 9.30 -7.42
C LEU A 177 13.63 9.88 -7.14
N ARG A 178 13.72 10.72 -6.11
CA ARG A 178 15.01 11.29 -5.65
C ARG A 178 15.96 10.25 -5.08
N THR A 179 15.43 9.14 -4.60
CA THR A 179 16.19 8.09 -3.90
C THR A 179 16.36 6.86 -4.76
N ALA A 180 17.47 6.17 -4.56
CA ALA A 180 17.62 4.82 -5.05
C ALA A 180 16.66 3.86 -4.31
N VAL A 181 16.21 2.83 -5.00
CA VAL A 181 15.45 1.74 -4.37
C VAL A 181 16.30 1.07 -3.31
N ASN A 182 15.80 1.06 -2.10
CA ASN A 182 16.48 0.54 -0.92
C ASN A 182 15.73 -0.64 -0.30
N VAL A 183 15.86 -0.85 1.00
CA VAL A 183 15.04 -1.82 1.72
C VAL A 183 13.62 -1.27 1.81
N ASP A 184 12.64 -2.09 1.45
CA ASP A 184 11.23 -1.72 1.53
C ASP A 184 10.83 -1.58 3.02
N PRO A 185 10.04 -0.55 3.39
CA PRO A 185 9.47 -0.50 4.73
C PRO A 185 8.54 -1.70 4.94
N ALA A 186 8.39 -2.18 6.15
CA ALA A 186 7.39 -3.19 6.44
C ALA A 186 5.98 -2.57 6.35
N PRO A 187 4.96 -3.28 5.84
CA PRO A 187 3.62 -2.72 5.66
C PRO A 187 2.82 -2.57 6.96
N HIS A 188 3.34 -3.04 8.07
CA HIS A 188 2.73 -2.93 9.40
C HIS A 188 3.19 -1.66 10.11
N LEU A 189 2.22 -0.83 10.53
CA LEU A 189 2.47 0.38 11.30
C LEU A 189 2.37 0.11 12.80
N CYS A 190 3.44 0.40 13.51
CA CYS A 190 3.50 0.31 14.97
C CYS A 190 3.56 1.69 15.61
N ARG A 191 3.08 1.77 16.85
CA ARG A 191 3.39 2.90 17.70
C ARG A 191 4.84 2.75 18.22
N PRO A 192 5.57 3.86 18.42
CA PRO A 192 6.97 3.79 18.89
C PRO A 192 7.17 2.98 20.16
N GLU A 193 6.20 3.02 21.08
CA GLU A 193 6.23 2.28 22.35
C GLU A 193 6.06 0.76 22.21
N ASP A 194 5.55 0.29 21.07
CA ASP A 194 5.34 -1.14 20.82
C ASP A 194 6.52 -1.78 20.05
N VAL A 195 7.48 -0.97 19.58
CA VAL A 195 8.62 -1.45 18.80
C VAL A 195 9.60 -2.21 19.67
N SER A 196 9.96 -3.43 19.27
CA SER A 196 10.95 -4.28 19.92
C SER A 196 12.25 -4.39 19.12
N LEU A 197 13.33 -4.80 19.78
CA LEU A 197 14.61 -5.09 19.11
C LEU A 197 14.46 -6.18 18.04
N GLN A 198 13.62 -7.17 18.30
CA GLN A 198 13.34 -8.24 17.34
C GLN A 198 12.65 -7.70 16.09
N MET A 199 11.63 -6.86 16.26
CA MET A 199 10.93 -6.25 15.11
C MET A 199 11.87 -5.39 14.27
N ILE A 200 12.80 -4.67 14.90
CA ILE A 200 13.84 -3.92 14.19
C ILE A 200 14.75 -4.87 13.41
N ALA A 201 15.24 -5.93 14.06
CA ALA A 201 16.16 -6.87 13.44
C ALA A 201 15.53 -7.64 12.26
N GLU A 202 14.25 -7.98 12.36
CA GLU A 202 13.49 -8.71 11.35
C GLU A 202 12.85 -7.79 10.29
N ASN A 203 12.93 -6.46 10.46
CA ASN A 203 12.28 -5.48 9.58
C ASN A 203 10.76 -5.76 9.41
N THR A 204 10.07 -6.03 10.52
CA THR A 204 8.65 -6.39 10.51
C THR A 204 7.72 -5.24 10.90
N HIS A 205 8.24 -4.02 11.04
CA HIS A 205 7.48 -2.83 11.45
C HIS A 205 7.93 -1.58 10.70
N THR A 206 7.04 -0.61 10.66
CA THR A 206 7.32 0.76 10.27
C THR A 206 6.68 1.69 11.30
N VAL A 207 7.38 2.72 11.71
CA VAL A 207 6.80 3.75 12.59
C VAL A 207 6.26 4.91 11.76
N ALA A 208 5.25 5.57 12.28
CA ALA A 208 4.54 6.61 11.54
C ALA A 208 5.45 7.78 11.12
N SER A 209 6.51 8.09 11.90
CA SER A 209 7.50 9.12 11.54
C SER A 209 8.31 8.82 10.30
N ASP A 210 8.33 7.57 9.85
CA ASP A 210 9.03 7.13 8.64
C ASP A 210 8.16 7.27 7.37
N LEU A 211 6.90 7.66 7.53
CA LEU A 211 5.96 7.81 6.43
C LEU A 211 6.05 9.20 5.77
N PRO A 212 5.65 9.33 4.51
CA PRO A 212 5.36 10.63 3.90
C PRO A 212 4.36 11.41 4.76
N PHE A 213 4.48 12.73 4.78
CA PHE A 213 3.68 13.58 5.66
C PHE A 213 2.17 13.36 5.50
N ALA A 214 1.68 13.19 4.28
CA ALA A 214 0.28 12.91 4.01
C ALA A 214 -0.18 11.59 4.69
N CYS A 215 0.60 10.53 4.55
CA CYS A 215 0.30 9.24 5.17
C CYS A 215 0.42 9.29 6.71
N PHE A 216 1.40 10.04 7.22
CA PHE A 216 1.55 10.31 8.66
C PHE A 216 0.31 11.03 9.24
N GLN A 217 -0.23 12.03 8.53
CA GLN A 217 -1.45 12.70 8.96
C GLN A 217 -2.65 11.73 9.02
N LEU A 218 -2.82 10.87 8.00
CA LEU A 218 -3.89 9.86 7.99
C LEU A 218 -3.75 8.90 9.18
N TYR A 219 -2.54 8.43 9.45
CA TYR A 219 -2.28 7.56 10.60
C TYR A 219 -2.69 8.21 11.92
N ASN A 220 -2.30 9.45 12.17
CA ASN A 220 -2.63 10.15 13.40
C ASN A 220 -4.15 10.29 13.61
N ASN A 221 -4.91 10.40 12.52
CA ASN A 221 -6.36 10.52 12.61
C ASN A 221 -7.05 9.21 13.02
N VAL A 222 -6.45 8.04 12.74
CA VAL A 222 -7.11 6.74 12.95
C VAL A 222 -6.42 5.83 13.97
N ALA A 223 -5.19 6.14 14.38
CA ALA A 223 -4.43 5.29 15.29
C ALA A 223 -4.97 5.30 16.73
N GLY A 224 -5.71 6.34 17.11
CA GLY A 224 -6.19 6.53 18.48
C GLY A 224 -7.16 5.44 18.96
N PRO A 225 -7.25 5.21 20.29
CA PRO A 225 -8.09 4.18 20.88
C PRO A 225 -9.61 4.45 20.75
N GLY A 226 -9.97 5.67 20.40
CA GLY A 226 -11.37 6.04 20.11
C GLY A 226 -11.89 5.56 18.76
N MET A 227 -10.98 5.13 17.86
CA MET A 227 -11.35 4.61 16.55
C MET A 227 -11.75 3.14 16.66
N LYS A 228 -13.04 2.91 16.90
CA LYS A 228 -13.64 1.59 17.12
C LYS A 228 -15.11 1.57 16.70
N LEU A 229 -15.64 0.40 16.32
CA LEU A 229 -17.05 0.24 15.97
C LEU A 229 -17.96 0.38 17.18
N ASP A 230 -17.73 -0.44 18.20
CA ASP A 230 -18.56 -0.49 19.41
C ASP A 230 -18.26 0.72 20.28
N THR A 231 -19.23 1.59 20.44
CA THR A 231 -19.13 2.84 21.19
C THR A 231 -20.14 2.84 22.33
N ALA A 232 -19.98 3.72 23.31
CA ALA A 232 -20.85 3.77 24.49
C ALA A 232 -22.32 3.97 24.12
N ASP A 233 -22.60 4.69 23.04
CA ASP A 233 -23.96 4.93 22.54
C ASP A 233 -24.53 3.78 21.70
N PHE A 234 -23.69 2.86 21.24
CA PHE A 234 -24.09 1.63 20.55
C PHE A 234 -23.07 0.49 20.81
N PRO A 235 -23.07 -0.12 21.99
CA PRO A 235 -22.07 -1.11 22.40
C PRO A 235 -22.18 -2.46 21.67
N ASP A 236 -23.31 -2.73 21.05
CA ASP A 236 -23.57 -3.94 20.24
C ASP A 236 -23.50 -3.68 18.73
N PHE A 237 -22.84 -2.62 18.27
CA PHE A 237 -22.89 -2.25 16.86
C PHE A 237 -22.28 -3.31 15.94
N SER A 238 -21.15 -3.88 16.32
CA SER A 238 -20.53 -4.99 15.57
C SER A 238 -21.46 -6.21 15.49
N ARG A 239 -22.11 -6.58 16.61
CA ARG A 239 -23.05 -7.70 16.65
C ARG A 239 -24.30 -7.43 15.79
N ALA A 240 -24.77 -6.19 15.78
CA ALA A 240 -25.91 -5.79 14.95
C ALA A 240 -25.57 -5.86 13.44
N ILE A 241 -24.35 -5.44 13.06
CA ILE A 241 -23.85 -5.58 11.68
C ILE A 241 -23.78 -7.05 11.29
N GLN A 242 -23.19 -7.92 12.13
CA GLN A 242 -23.10 -9.36 11.87
C GLN A 242 -24.48 -10.00 11.70
N HIS A 243 -25.44 -9.62 12.57
CA HIS A 243 -26.82 -10.07 12.44
C HIS A 243 -27.44 -9.63 11.11
N SER A 244 -27.24 -8.38 10.72
CA SER A 244 -27.76 -7.81 9.47
C SER A 244 -27.15 -8.47 8.23
N ILE A 245 -25.88 -8.88 8.27
CA ILE A 245 -25.22 -9.62 7.19
C ILE A 245 -25.80 -11.04 7.04
N LEU A 246 -26.06 -11.73 8.14
CA LEU A 246 -26.47 -13.14 8.14
C LEU A 246 -27.98 -13.35 8.00
N THR A 247 -28.79 -12.33 8.23
CA THR A 247 -30.26 -12.46 8.26
C THR A 247 -30.87 -12.06 6.92
N LYS A 248 -31.47 -13.02 6.25
CA LYS A 248 -32.23 -12.76 4.99
C LYS A 248 -33.32 -11.70 5.23
N GLY A 249 -33.35 -10.71 4.36
CA GLY A 249 -34.31 -9.59 4.45
C GLY A 249 -33.83 -8.44 5.33
N ALA A 250 -32.65 -8.57 5.98
CA ALA A 250 -32.05 -7.49 6.74
C ALA A 250 -31.24 -6.54 5.82
N LEU A 251 -30.93 -5.36 6.34
CA LEU A 251 -30.35 -4.25 5.59
C LEU A 251 -29.05 -4.63 4.85
N CYS A 252 -28.06 -5.17 5.57
CA CYS A 252 -26.78 -5.54 4.97
C CYS A 252 -26.93 -6.75 4.04
N TYR A 253 -27.75 -7.74 4.41
CA TYR A 253 -28.00 -8.91 3.57
C TYR A 253 -28.53 -8.51 2.19
N GLU A 254 -29.62 -7.72 2.16
CA GLU A 254 -30.24 -7.31 0.89
C GLU A 254 -29.27 -6.46 0.05
N LYS A 255 -28.56 -5.54 0.68
CA LYS A 255 -27.57 -4.71 -0.03
C LYS A 255 -26.46 -5.53 -0.66
N LEU A 256 -25.96 -6.56 0.02
CA LEU A 256 -24.94 -7.47 -0.50
C LEU A 256 -25.43 -8.31 -1.69
N GLN A 257 -26.76 -8.61 -1.77
CA GLN A 257 -27.31 -9.31 -2.92
C GLN A 257 -27.36 -8.46 -4.20
N GLU A 258 -27.35 -7.13 -4.06
CA GLU A 258 -27.34 -6.19 -5.19
C GLU A 258 -25.95 -6.04 -5.81
N LYS A 259 -24.89 -6.39 -5.07
CA LYS A 259 -23.51 -6.18 -5.50
C LYS A 259 -22.98 -7.28 -6.41
N ASP A 260 -22.09 -6.89 -7.31
CA ASP A 260 -21.27 -7.86 -8.02
C ASP A 260 -20.38 -8.62 -7.02
N LYS A 261 -20.23 -9.92 -7.24
CA LYS A 261 -19.44 -10.79 -6.35
C LYS A 261 -17.99 -10.36 -6.20
N ILE A 262 -17.42 -9.72 -7.22
CA ILE A 262 -16.04 -9.22 -7.17
C ILE A 262 -15.89 -8.04 -6.22
N PHE A 263 -16.99 -7.35 -5.90
CA PHE A 263 -17.10 -6.21 -4.98
C PHE A 263 -17.99 -6.53 -3.79
N GLY A 264 -17.94 -7.75 -3.29
CA GLY A 264 -18.86 -8.31 -2.28
C GLY A 264 -18.67 -7.75 -0.87
N TYR A 265 -18.40 -6.46 -0.72
CA TYR A 265 -18.29 -5.76 0.55
C TYR A 265 -19.16 -4.51 0.58
N LEU A 266 -19.47 -4.04 1.79
CA LEU A 266 -20.23 -2.80 1.98
C LEU A 266 -19.29 -1.64 2.27
N ARG A 267 -19.59 -0.47 1.74
CA ARG A 267 -18.81 0.75 1.89
C ARG A 267 -19.63 1.86 2.52
N VAL A 268 -19.14 2.42 3.61
CA VAL A 268 -19.83 3.43 4.40
C VAL A 268 -18.94 4.67 4.50
N THR A 269 -19.37 5.78 3.92
CA THR A 269 -18.65 7.05 3.98
C THR A 269 -18.69 7.63 5.38
N LEU A 270 -17.51 7.96 5.93
CA LEU A 270 -17.37 8.61 7.24
C LEU A 270 -17.21 10.13 7.13
N ASP A 271 -16.56 10.59 6.08
CA ASP A 271 -16.35 12.00 5.82
C ASP A 271 -16.89 12.37 4.43
N ALA A 272 -17.67 13.43 4.39
CA ALA A 272 -18.21 14.01 3.16
C ALA A 272 -17.20 14.95 2.46
N ASN A 273 -15.90 14.81 2.71
CA ASN A 273 -14.89 15.60 2.05
C ASN A 273 -14.92 15.32 0.54
N ALA A 274 -15.64 16.15 -0.16
CA ALA A 274 -15.94 15.97 -1.55
C ALA A 274 -14.68 16.13 -2.41
N GLY A 275 -14.22 15.03 -3.03
CA GLY A 275 -13.49 15.13 -4.29
C GLY A 275 -11.97 15.32 -4.20
N GLU A 276 -11.32 15.09 -3.05
CA GLU A 276 -9.85 15.21 -2.98
C GLU A 276 -9.09 13.88 -3.12
N SER A 277 -9.80 12.78 -3.32
CA SER A 277 -9.15 11.48 -3.57
C SER A 277 -10.11 10.54 -4.27
N PRO A 278 -9.65 9.40 -4.80
CA PRO A 278 -10.54 8.39 -5.33
C PRO A 278 -11.56 7.97 -4.25
N GLY A 279 -12.81 8.33 -4.47
CA GLY A 279 -13.87 8.17 -3.48
C GLY A 279 -13.74 9.13 -2.29
N SER A 280 -14.36 8.77 -1.17
CA SER A 280 -14.31 9.56 0.06
C SER A 280 -13.02 9.31 0.84
N PRO A 281 -12.39 10.35 1.43
CA PRO A 281 -11.10 10.23 2.10
C PRO A 281 -11.15 9.37 3.37
N TYR A 282 -12.34 9.19 3.97
CA TYR A 282 -12.53 8.31 5.12
C TYR A 282 -13.74 7.41 4.89
N VAL A 283 -13.50 6.12 4.78
CA VAL A 283 -14.55 5.11 4.57
C VAL A 283 -14.40 3.96 5.54
N CYS A 284 -15.53 3.44 6.00
CA CYS A 284 -15.58 2.15 6.68
C CYS A 284 -16.01 1.10 5.67
N GLU A 285 -15.22 0.07 5.50
CA GLU A 285 -15.55 -1.07 4.66
C GLU A 285 -15.83 -2.29 5.51
N ILE A 286 -16.93 -2.98 5.18
CA ILE A 286 -17.44 -4.13 5.91
C ILE A 286 -17.35 -5.33 4.99
N TRP A 287 -16.57 -6.32 5.38
CA TRP A 287 -16.18 -7.47 4.62
C TRP A 287 -16.85 -8.74 5.18
N PRO A 288 -17.94 -9.23 4.60
CA PRO A 288 -18.49 -10.53 4.98
C PRO A 288 -17.45 -11.64 4.82
N PHE A 289 -17.56 -12.70 5.60
CA PHE A 289 -16.69 -13.86 5.45
C PHE A 289 -16.75 -14.43 4.01
N GLY A 290 -15.59 -14.76 3.45
CA GLY A 290 -15.44 -15.26 2.09
C GLY A 290 -15.41 -14.17 1.01
N ASN A 291 -15.54 -12.90 1.37
CA ASN A 291 -15.60 -11.78 0.42
C ASN A 291 -14.33 -10.91 0.49
N GLY A 292 -14.08 -10.18 -0.58
CA GLY A 292 -12.92 -9.30 -0.70
C GLY A 292 -13.05 -8.27 -1.82
N SER A 293 -11.97 -7.56 -2.08
CA SER A 293 -11.83 -6.66 -3.23
C SER A 293 -11.21 -7.39 -4.43
N PRO A 294 -11.30 -6.85 -5.65
CA PRO A 294 -10.40 -7.23 -6.73
C PRO A 294 -8.95 -6.87 -6.39
N ILE A 295 -8.00 -7.31 -7.21
CA ILE A 295 -6.65 -6.75 -7.21
C ILE A 295 -6.78 -5.37 -7.85
N HIS A 296 -6.39 -4.32 -7.15
CA HIS A 296 -6.52 -2.94 -7.61
C HIS A 296 -5.34 -2.08 -7.16
N ASP A 297 -5.13 -0.97 -7.86
CA ASP A 297 -4.20 0.07 -7.46
C ASP A 297 -4.91 1.25 -6.76
N HIS A 298 -4.16 2.28 -6.43
CA HIS A 298 -4.66 3.45 -5.70
C HIS A 298 -4.26 4.78 -6.33
N GLY A 299 -3.91 4.77 -7.63
CA GLY A 299 -3.60 5.98 -8.38
C GLY A 299 -2.56 6.89 -7.70
N GLN A 300 -1.56 6.31 -7.04
CA GLN A 300 -0.50 6.99 -6.27
C GLN A 300 -0.99 7.72 -5.00
N ALA A 301 -2.18 7.48 -4.52
CA ALA A 301 -2.62 8.00 -3.23
C ALA A 301 -1.79 7.42 -2.07
N CYS A 302 -1.66 8.18 -1.00
CA CYS A 302 -1.35 7.64 0.32
C CYS A 302 -2.62 7.04 0.92
N ALA A 303 -2.52 5.90 1.58
CA ALA A 303 -3.60 5.38 2.39
C ALA A 303 -3.11 4.78 3.70
N VAL A 304 -4.00 4.80 4.69
CA VAL A 304 -3.85 4.09 5.96
C VAL A 304 -5.12 3.28 6.19
N ILE A 305 -4.93 2.01 6.52
CA ILE A 305 -6.00 1.04 6.73
C ILE A 305 -5.87 0.49 8.14
N LYS A 306 -6.88 0.71 8.99
CA LYS A 306 -6.95 0.13 10.34
C LYS A 306 -8.09 -0.86 10.42
N VAL A 307 -7.84 -2.02 11.01
CA VAL A 307 -8.88 -3.02 11.28
C VAL A 307 -9.63 -2.62 12.53
N LEU A 308 -10.95 -2.46 12.42
CA LEU A 308 -11.85 -2.09 13.51
C LEU A 308 -12.53 -3.30 14.14
N HIS A 309 -12.72 -4.39 13.37
CA HIS A 309 -13.35 -5.63 13.81
C HIS A 309 -12.86 -6.79 12.98
N GLY A 310 -12.77 -7.97 13.59
CA GLY A 310 -12.31 -9.18 12.92
C GLY A 310 -10.84 -9.11 12.50
N ASN A 311 -10.55 -9.64 11.34
CA ASN A 311 -9.24 -9.60 10.69
C ASN A 311 -9.42 -9.55 9.18
N ILE A 312 -8.44 -9.00 8.47
CA ILE A 312 -8.41 -8.93 7.01
C ILE A 312 -7.11 -9.49 6.47
N ASN A 313 -7.18 -10.35 5.48
CA ASN A 313 -6.01 -10.82 4.75
C ASN A 313 -5.68 -9.81 3.66
N VAL A 314 -4.46 -9.31 3.67
CA VAL A 314 -3.94 -8.39 2.64
C VAL A 314 -2.92 -9.12 1.80
N SER A 315 -3.13 -9.12 0.49
CA SER A 315 -2.23 -9.69 -0.50
C SER A 315 -1.66 -8.58 -1.36
N TRP A 316 -0.32 -8.48 -1.47
CA TRP A 316 0.35 -7.47 -2.28
C TRP A 316 0.92 -8.05 -3.56
N TYR A 317 0.79 -7.29 -4.65
CA TYR A 317 1.17 -7.71 -5.99
C TYR A 317 2.24 -6.77 -6.57
N SER A 318 3.05 -7.27 -7.49
CA SER A 318 4.14 -6.52 -8.08
C SER A 318 3.71 -5.51 -9.14
N GLY A 319 2.50 -5.64 -9.66
CA GLY A 319 1.96 -4.79 -10.70
C GLY A 319 0.51 -5.14 -11.00
N LEU A 320 -0.18 -4.25 -11.70
CA LEU A 320 -1.53 -4.46 -12.19
C LEU A 320 -1.47 -4.90 -13.66
N ALA A 321 -1.21 -6.19 -13.89
CA ALA A 321 -1.04 -6.71 -15.24
C ALA A 321 -1.65 -8.10 -15.40
N VAL A 322 -2.07 -8.41 -16.60
CA VAL A 322 -2.61 -9.72 -16.97
C VAL A 322 -1.58 -10.83 -16.63
N GLY A 323 -2.02 -11.85 -15.90
CA GLY A 323 -1.20 -12.96 -15.49
C GLY A 323 -0.36 -12.72 -14.22
N ILE A 324 -0.48 -11.58 -13.56
CA ILE A 324 0.03 -11.36 -12.20
C ILE A 324 -1.07 -11.73 -11.21
N ASN A 325 -1.19 -13.03 -10.92
CA ASN A 325 -2.21 -13.54 -9.99
C ASN A 325 -1.61 -13.99 -8.66
N GLU A 326 -0.28 -14.09 -8.59
CA GLU A 326 0.41 -14.53 -7.39
C GLU A 326 0.91 -13.33 -6.59
N PRO A 327 0.46 -13.17 -5.35
CA PRO A 327 0.99 -12.12 -4.49
C PRO A 327 2.45 -12.40 -4.16
N TRP A 328 3.24 -11.35 -4.05
CA TRP A 328 4.62 -11.49 -3.57
C TRP A 328 4.66 -11.56 -2.04
N ALA A 329 3.65 -11.03 -1.34
CA ALA A 329 3.48 -11.16 0.10
C ALA A 329 2.00 -11.20 0.48
N THR A 330 1.74 -11.83 1.62
CA THR A 330 0.43 -11.79 2.30
C THR A 330 0.63 -11.53 3.79
N ALA A 331 -0.33 -10.87 4.40
CA ALA A 331 -0.39 -10.72 5.84
C ALA A 331 -1.84 -10.78 6.32
N ASN A 332 -2.05 -11.38 7.48
CA ASN A 332 -3.31 -11.28 8.17
C ASN A 332 -3.20 -10.11 9.18
N VAL A 333 -3.98 -9.07 8.96
CA VAL A 333 -4.03 -7.86 9.79
C VAL A 333 -5.21 -8.01 10.75
N GLU A 334 -4.93 -7.98 12.04
CA GLU A 334 -5.92 -8.22 13.10
C GLU A 334 -6.51 -6.90 13.61
N LYS A 335 -7.56 -7.02 14.41
CA LYS A 335 -8.19 -5.87 15.05
C LYS A 335 -7.16 -4.97 15.75
N ASP A 336 -7.31 -3.65 15.56
CA ASP A 336 -6.46 -2.58 16.04
C ASP A 336 -5.10 -2.45 15.36
N GLU A 337 -4.72 -3.39 14.48
CA GLU A 337 -3.53 -3.27 13.65
C GLU A 337 -3.77 -2.35 12.46
N VAL A 338 -2.66 -1.79 11.97
CA VAL A 338 -2.67 -0.78 10.92
C VAL A 338 -1.68 -1.16 9.82
N THR A 339 -2.15 -1.11 8.58
CA THR A 339 -1.30 -1.18 7.39
C THR A 339 -1.42 0.12 6.58
N PHE A 340 -0.56 0.28 5.58
CA PHE A 340 -0.50 1.51 4.80
C PHE A 340 -0.05 1.23 3.38
N LEU A 341 -0.26 2.23 2.53
CA LEU A 341 0.37 2.35 1.23
C LEU A 341 0.83 3.80 1.01
N THR A 342 1.85 3.94 0.21
CA THR A 342 2.38 5.23 -0.22
C THR A 342 2.49 5.25 -1.73
N PRO A 343 2.68 6.39 -2.39
CA PRO A 343 2.91 6.42 -3.84
C PRO A 343 4.02 5.49 -4.35
N SER A 344 4.95 5.13 -3.49
CA SER A 344 6.11 4.28 -3.83
C SER A 344 6.03 2.85 -3.32
N ASN A 345 5.07 2.54 -2.45
CA ASN A 345 5.02 1.24 -1.78
C ASN A 345 3.57 0.77 -1.61
N TYR A 346 3.34 -0.50 -1.90
CA TYR A 346 2.10 -1.20 -1.60
C TYR A 346 0.85 -0.71 -2.34
N GLN A 347 1.03 -0.04 -3.47
CA GLN A 347 -0.07 0.51 -4.27
C GLN A 347 -1.04 -0.56 -4.76
N ILE A 348 -0.55 -1.77 -5.02
CA ILE A 348 -1.33 -2.82 -5.64
C ILE A 348 -1.57 -3.94 -4.63
N HIS A 349 -2.81 -4.06 -4.22
CA HIS A 349 -3.19 -5.08 -3.25
C HIS A 349 -4.60 -5.64 -3.50
N ARG A 350 -4.92 -6.65 -2.72
CA ARG A 350 -6.25 -7.22 -2.53
C ARG A 350 -6.49 -7.40 -1.04
N LEU A 351 -7.67 -7.05 -0.58
CA LEU A 351 -8.15 -7.37 0.76
C LEU A 351 -9.18 -8.50 0.68
N HIS A 352 -9.11 -9.45 1.61
CA HIS A 352 -10.03 -10.58 1.64
C HIS A 352 -10.26 -11.07 3.08
N ASN A 353 -11.52 -11.31 3.44
CA ASN A 353 -11.88 -11.88 4.73
C ASN A 353 -12.12 -13.39 4.58
N ASP A 354 -11.09 -14.21 4.75
CA ASP A 354 -11.12 -15.66 4.58
C ASP A 354 -10.71 -16.44 5.84
N LYS A 355 -10.39 -15.73 6.93
CA LYS A 355 -9.92 -16.37 8.14
C LYS A 355 -11.07 -16.70 9.07
N GLU A 356 -11.25 -17.97 9.31
CA GLU A 356 -12.14 -18.46 10.37
C GLU A 356 -11.62 -18.06 11.76
N VAL A 357 -12.51 -17.55 12.58
CA VAL A 357 -12.21 -17.19 13.97
C VAL A 357 -12.79 -18.26 14.88
N HIS A 358 -11.99 -18.76 15.83
CA HIS A 358 -12.50 -19.65 16.87
C HIS A 358 -13.11 -18.83 18.00
N ASP A 359 -14.40 -19.05 18.28
CA ASP A 359 -15.04 -18.48 19.44
C ASP A 359 -14.36 -19.03 20.73
N ALA A 360 -13.76 -18.14 21.49
CA ALA A 360 -13.00 -18.50 22.70
C ALA A 360 -13.87 -19.16 23.79
N SER A 361 -15.19 -18.97 23.76
CA SER A 361 -16.12 -19.52 24.75
C SER A 361 -16.67 -20.90 24.39
N SER A 362 -16.90 -21.14 23.09
CA SER A 362 -17.50 -22.39 22.60
C SER A 362 -16.51 -23.31 21.86
N GLY A 363 -15.34 -22.79 21.47
CA GLY A 363 -14.40 -23.50 20.61
C GLY A 363 -14.88 -23.71 19.17
N ASN A 364 -16.08 -23.19 18.82
CA ASN A 364 -16.63 -23.32 17.48
C ASN A 364 -15.95 -22.36 16.52
N VAL A 365 -15.84 -22.78 15.27
CA VAL A 365 -15.46 -21.90 14.17
C VAL A 365 -16.60 -20.93 13.90
N VAL A 366 -16.32 -19.65 13.97
CA VAL A 366 -17.27 -18.57 13.64
C VAL A 366 -16.77 -17.86 12.40
N GLN A 367 -17.63 -17.77 11.41
CA GLN A 367 -17.40 -16.98 10.21
C GLN A 367 -17.84 -15.54 10.51
N ASP A 368 -16.93 -14.74 11.03
CA ASP A 368 -17.19 -13.34 11.39
C ASP A 368 -16.88 -12.40 10.23
N PHE A 369 -17.53 -11.24 10.21
CA PHE A 369 -17.17 -10.19 9.27
C PHE A 369 -15.89 -9.47 9.73
N ALA A 370 -15.19 -8.86 8.80
CA ALA A 370 -14.17 -7.88 9.11
C ALA A 370 -14.70 -6.46 8.83
N ALA A 371 -14.19 -5.49 9.57
CA ALA A 371 -14.41 -4.08 9.26
C ALA A 371 -13.09 -3.31 9.32
N THR A 372 -12.86 -2.49 8.33
CA THR A 372 -11.69 -1.61 8.23
C THR A 372 -12.12 -0.16 8.11
N ILE A 373 -11.33 0.77 8.68
CA ILE A 373 -11.37 2.15 8.24
C ILE A 373 -10.22 2.36 7.26
N GLN A 374 -10.55 2.93 6.10
CA GLN A 374 -9.60 3.28 5.07
C GLN A 374 -9.60 4.79 4.87
N CYS A 375 -8.42 5.37 4.82
CA CYS A 375 -8.21 6.80 4.71
C CYS A 375 -7.26 7.07 3.57
N TYR A 376 -7.61 8.02 2.70
CA TYR A 376 -6.86 8.33 1.50
C TYR A 376 -6.44 9.79 1.46
N ARG A 377 -5.29 10.07 0.87
CA ARG A 377 -4.84 11.43 0.60
C ARG A 377 -3.76 11.42 -0.48
N TYR A 378 -3.80 12.39 -1.37
CA TYR A 378 -2.70 12.65 -2.28
C TYR A 378 -1.60 13.49 -1.63
N LEU A 379 -0.38 13.39 -2.18
CA LEU A 379 0.69 14.27 -1.76
C LEU A 379 0.39 15.72 -2.19
N PRO A 380 0.87 16.74 -1.46
CA PRO A 380 0.65 18.14 -1.84
C PRO A 380 1.27 18.53 -3.20
N THR A 381 2.17 17.70 -3.72
CA THR A 381 2.83 17.90 -5.02
C THR A 381 2.17 17.11 -6.15
N ASP A 382 1.11 16.39 -5.86
CA ASP A 382 0.35 15.63 -6.83
C ASP A 382 -0.87 16.44 -7.26
N ASP A 383 -0.83 16.96 -8.48
CA ASP A 383 -1.88 17.80 -9.05
C ASP A 383 -2.88 16.98 -9.89
N VAL A 384 -2.64 15.68 -10.06
CA VAL A 384 -3.49 14.79 -10.86
C VAL A 384 -4.18 13.78 -9.94
N HIS A 385 -5.43 14.06 -9.63
CA HIS A 385 -6.26 13.21 -8.81
C HIS A 385 -7.25 12.45 -9.67
N TYR A 386 -7.38 11.15 -9.41
CA TYR A 386 -8.35 10.31 -10.10
C TYR A 386 -9.49 9.95 -9.15
N GLU A 387 -10.72 9.97 -9.66
CA GLU A 387 -11.91 9.53 -8.92
C GLU A 387 -12.04 8.00 -8.89
N TYR A 388 -11.23 7.31 -9.67
CA TYR A 388 -11.25 5.86 -9.83
C TYR A 388 -9.84 5.26 -9.78
N PHE A 389 -9.81 3.96 -9.55
CA PHE A 389 -8.60 3.13 -9.59
C PHE A 389 -8.65 2.14 -10.74
N ASP A 390 -7.51 1.59 -11.10
CA ASP A 390 -7.44 0.45 -12.00
C ASP A 390 -7.55 -0.86 -11.21
N TYR A 391 -8.10 -1.89 -11.82
CA TYR A 391 -8.27 -3.19 -11.19
C TYR A 391 -8.18 -4.36 -12.18
N ILE A 392 -8.02 -5.58 -11.65
CA ILE A 392 -8.12 -6.82 -12.42
C ILE A 392 -9.49 -7.43 -12.17
N ASN A 393 -10.27 -7.64 -13.23
CA ASN A 393 -11.59 -8.22 -13.15
C ASN A 393 -11.54 -9.77 -12.97
N ASP A 394 -12.70 -10.41 -12.87
CA ASP A 394 -12.87 -11.87 -12.74
C ASP A 394 -12.32 -12.68 -13.93
N LYS A 395 -12.13 -12.04 -15.09
CA LYS A 395 -11.51 -12.65 -16.28
C LYS A 395 -9.99 -12.49 -16.32
N GLY A 396 -9.40 -11.81 -15.32
CA GLY A 396 -7.97 -11.50 -15.29
C GLY A 396 -7.55 -10.37 -16.22
N GLU A 397 -8.48 -9.56 -16.71
CA GLU A 397 -8.21 -8.40 -17.55
C GLU A 397 -8.03 -7.16 -16.67
N THR A 398 -7.06 -6.30 -17.01
CA THR A 398 -6.95 -4.98 -16.39
C THR A 398 -8.10 -4.11 -16.89
N LYS A 399 -8.81 -3.51 -15.97
CA LYS A 399 -9.89 -2.55 -16.20
C LYS A 399 -9.57 -1.25 -15.51
N GLU A 400 -9.95 -0.17 -16.14
CA GLU A 400 -10.02 1.15 -15.55
C GLU A 400 -11.37 1.35 -14.86
N HIS A 401 -11.47 2.38 -14.03
CA HIS A 401 -12.72 2.80 -13.40
C HIS A 401 -13.26 1.83 -12.34
N PHE A 402 -12.38 1.42 -11.41
CA PHE A 402 -12.83 0.93 -10.13
C PHE A 402 -13.30 2.11 -9.29
N GLU A 403 -14.59 2.40 -9.35
CA GLU A 403 -15.28 3.41 -8.54
C GLU A 403 -16.01 2.71 -7.39
N PRO A 404 -15.39 2.64 -6.21
CA PRO A 404 -16.05 2.01 -5.08
C PRO A 404 -17.10 2.96 -4.48
N ASP A 405 -18.33 2.89 -4.99
CA ASP A 405 -19.45 3.68 -4.49
C ASP A 405 -19.78 3.36 -3.04
N SER A 406 -20.11 4.40 -2.27
CA SER A 406 -20.59 4.25 -0.91
C SER A 406 -22.06 3.84 -0.89
N ASP A 407 -22.36 2.83 -0.07
CA ASP A 407 -23.73 2.33 0.11
C ASP A 407 -24.55 3.27 1.00
N TRP A 408 -23.90 3.89 1.99
CA TRP A 408 -24.50 4.84 2.94
C TRP A 408 -23.44 5.81 3.48
N ASP A 409 -23.91 6.93 4.03
CA ASP A 409 -23.13 7.67 5.03
C ASP A 409 -23.23 6.99 6.40
N PHE A 410 -22.22 7.21 7.23
CA PHE A 410 -22.07 6.51 8.52
C PHE A 410 -23.24 6.75 9.49
N LEU A 411 -23.73 7.97 9.58
CA LEU A 411 -24.80 8.30 10.53
C LEU A 411 -26.12 7.65 10.11
N THR A 412 -26.43 7.67 8.83
CA THR A 412 -27.59 6.95 8.27
C THR A 412 -27.46 5.45 8.50
N PHE A 413 -26.32 4.85 8.14
CA PHE A 413 -26.05 3.44 8.34
C PHE A 413 -26.22 3.02 9.81
N LYS A 414 -25.55 3.75 10.72
CA LYS A 414 -25.62 3.48 12.16
C LYS A 414 -27.05 3.52 12.70
N ASN A 415 -27.85 4.49 12.24
CA ASN A 415 -29.24 4.61 12.65
C ASN A 415 -30.14 3.50 12.09
N LEU A 416 -29.93 3.11 10.84
CA LEU A 416 -30.67 1.99 10.20
C LEU A 416 -30.37 0.67 10.92
N ILE A 417 -29.11 0.36 11.17
CA ILE A 417 -28.69 -0.84 11.92
C ILE A 417 -29.25 -0.81 13.35
N ARG A 418 -29.22 0.34 14.02
CA ARG A 418 -29.80 0.47 15.37
C ARG A 418 -31.31 0.19 15.37
N ALA A 419 -32.04 0.71 14.39
CA ALA A 419 -33.47 0.48 14.24
C ALA A 419 -33.78 -0.99 13.93
N GLU A 420 -32.99 -1.65 13.12
CA GLU A 420 -33.08 -3.07 12.83
C GLU A 420 -32.80 -3.92 14.07
N TRP A 421 -31.67 -3.66 14.77
CA TRP A 421 -31.26 -4.34 15.98
C TRP A 421 -32.27 -4.23 17.12
N GLY A 422 -32.94 -3.09 17.23
CA GLY A 422 -34.01 -2.87 18.21
C GLY A 422 -35.24 -3.77 18.02
N LYS A 423 -35.42 -4.37 16.85
CA LYS A 423 -36.53 -5.31 16.54
C LYS A 423 -36.16 -6.78 16.82
N VAL A 424 -34.89 -7.07 17.06
CA VAL A 424 -34.40 -8.43 17.35
C VAL A 424 -34.92 -8.84 18.74
N PRO A 425 -35.65 -9.98 18.88
CA PRO A 425 -36.14 -10.44 20.17
C PRO A 425 -34.97 -10.71 21.12
N ARG A 426 -35.00 -10.08 22.30
CA ARG A 426 -34.04 -10.33 23.38
C ARG A 426 -34.26 -11.72 23.95
N GLY A 427 -33.77 -12.78 23.31
CA GLY A 427 -33.97 -14.15 23.74
C GLY A 427 -33.62 -15.22 22.73
N ALA A 428 -33.37 -14.87 21.48
CA ALA A 428 -32.91 -15.81 20.46
C ALA A 428 -31.38 -15.90 20.54
N GLY A 429 -30.90 -16.70 21.45
CA GLY A 429 -29.63 -17.33 21.68
C GLY A 429 -28.34 -16.80 21.01
N VAL A 430 -27.57 -16.03 21.76
CA VAL A 430 -26.10 -16.22 21.87
C VAL A 430 -25.80 -16.15 23.37
N GLY A 431 -25.13 -17.16 23.90
CA GLY A 431 -24.97 -17.44 25.32
C GLY A 431 -24.67 -16.24 26.19
N ALA A 432 -25.45 -16.11 27.25
CA ALA A 432 -25.23 -15.15 28.32
C ALA A 432 -23.86 -15.38 28.95
N GLN A 433 -22.94 -14.46 28.79
CA GLN A 433 -21.77 -14.36 29.66
C GLN A 433 -22.07 -13.40 30.80
N GLY A 434 -21.92 -13.98 31.99
CA GLY A 434 -22.03 -13.53 33.35
C GLY A 434 -22.05 -12.03 33.62
N GLN A 435 -23.16 -11.55 34.12
CA GLN A 435 -23.18 -10.41 35.03
C GLN A 435 -22.45 -10.79 36.31
N ALA A 436 -21.24 -10.28 36.49
CA ALA A 436 -20.64 -10.18 37.79
C ALA A 436 -21.38 -9.03 38.52
N ASN A 437 -22.28 -9.39 39.42
CA ASN A 437 -22.86 -8.49 40.41
C ASN A 437 -21.75 -7.97 41.34
N GLY A 438 -21.32 -6.77 41.12
CA GLY A 438 -20.56 -5.95 42.05
C GLY A 438 -21.48 -4.82 42.49
N SER A 439 -22.22 -5.05 43.59
CA SER A 439 -22.93 -3.99 44.29
C SER A 439 -21.89 -3.07 44.93
N VAL A 440 -21.75 -1.87 44.41
CA VAL A 440 -21.06 -0.77 45.09
C VAL A 440 -22.13 0.04 45.80
N ALA A 441 -22.03 0.07 47.13
CA ALA A 441 -22.84 0.92 48.00
C ALA A 441 -22.52 2.39 47.75
N PRO A 442 -23.47 3.30 47.98
CA PRO A 442 -23.26 4.74 47.76
C PRO A 442 -22.31 5.28 48.84
N VAL A 443 -21.31 6.03 48.44
CA VAL A 443 -20.46 6.80 49.35
C VAL A 443 -21.06 8.20 49.41
N ASP A 444 -21.40 8.58 50.65
CA ASP A 444 -21.93 9.89 51.04
C ASP A 444 -20.96 11.03 50.64
N GLU A 445 -21.54 12.11 50.12
CA GLU A 445 -20.90 13.40 50.04
C GLU A 445 -20.55 13.95 51.44
N ALA A 446 -19.30 14.28 51.65
CA ALA A 446 -18.91 15.25 52.65
C ALA A 446 -18.08 16.34 52.01
N ALA A 447 -18.69 17.52 51.99
CA ALA A 447 -18.04 18.77 51.67
C ALA A 447 -16.93 19.08 52.68
N ASP A 448 -15.79 19.56 52.23
CA ASP A 448 -14.99 20.50 53.01
C ASP A 448 -14.28 21.51 52.11
N PHE A 449 -14.66 22.71 52.35
CA PHE A 449 -14.07 23.97 51.90
C PHE A 449 -12.76 24.21 52.64
N ILE A 450 -11.68 24.51 51.96
CA ILE A 450 -10.60 25.34 52.53
C ILE A 450 -10.10 26.29 51.44
N GLN A 451 -10.29 27.60 51.73
CA GLN A 451 -9.61 28.75 51.17
C GLN A 451 -8.17 28.85 51.73
N GLY A 452 -7.32 29.55 50.99
CA GLY A 452 -6.04 30.12 51.45
C GLY A 452 -5.11 30.30 50.27
N GLU A 453 -5.12 31.47 49.65
CA GLU A 453 -4.26 32.65 49.78
C GLU A 453 -2.78 32.40 49.49
N SER A 454 -2.39 33.05 48.38
CA SER A 454 -1.18 33.83 48.05
C SER A 454 0.15 33.63 48.80
N ASP A 455 1.21 33.31 48.03
CA ASP A 455 2.35 34.24 47.74
C ASP A 455 3.07 33.81 46.46
#